data_bd2e0fc4fb1a80d41e37a1105689e83e
#
_entry.id   bd2e0fc4fb1a80d41e37a1105689e83e
#
_cell.length_a   1.000
_cell.length_b   1.000
_cell.length_c   1.000
_cell.angle_alpha   90.00
_cell.angle_beta   90.00
_cell.angle_gamma   90.00
#
_symmetry.space_group_name_H-M   'P 1'
#
loop_
_entity.id
_entity.type
_entity.pdbx_description
1 polymer ?
#
loop_
_entity_poly.entity_id
_entity_poly.type
_entity_poly.pdbx_seq_one_letter_code
_entity_poly.pdbx_strand_id
1 'polypeptide(L)'
;GMDAEGMSEEKKQDLLNQMWRNPCLNDTYEPGSTFKIITMAAGLAEGVVSLNDSFYCPGYKLVEDRRIHCANRRGHGAQNFVKGAENSCNPVFIEVGLRLGTDKYYQYFRQFGLMEKTGIDLPGEAGTIMHQEENMGEVELATVSFGQSFQITPIRLAATVSSLINGGTQITPHFGVAIESSDGETVKALEYSNGRKILDGKISETVRYILEQVVE
;
A
#
# COMPACT_ATOMS: atom_id res chain seq x y z
N GLY A 1 -12.97 -13.03 32.09
CA GLY A 1 -14.32 -12.52 32.15
C GLY A 1 -14.31 -11.14 32.80
N MET A 2 -14.77 -10.13 32.11
CA MET A 2 -15.07 -8.83 32.76
C MET A 2 -16.46 -8.97 33.35
N ASP A 3 -16.58 -8.78 34.67
CA ASP A 3 -17.88 -8.72 35.32
C ASP A 3 -18.64 -7.48 34.84
N ALA A 4 -19.66 -7.71 34.03
CA ALA A 4 -20.50 -6.66 33.46
C ALA A 4 -21.56 -6.11 34.45
N GLU A 5 -21.54 -6.56 35.71
CA GLU A 5 -22.44 -6.07 36.77
C GLU A 5 -22.08 -4.64 37.13
N GLY A 6 -23.02 -3.70 36.87
CA GLY A 6 -22.88 -2.28 37.20
C GLY A 6 -22.48 -1.36 36.04
N MET A 7 -22.22 -1.88 34.83
CA MET A 7 -21.98 -1.03 33.65
C MET A 7 -23.29 -0.57 32.99
N SER A 8 -23.31 0.67 32.49
CA SER A 8 -24.43 1.14 31.64
C SER A 8 -24.46 0.35 30.32
N GLU A 9 -25.65 0.21 29.71
CA GLU A 9 -25.82 -0.46 28.42
C GLU A 9 -24.96 0.20 27.32
N GLU A 10 -24.81 1.50 27.33
CA GLU A 10 -23.94 2.25 26.42
C GLU A 10 -22.48 1.80 26.53
N LYS A 11 -21.97 1.68 27.76
CA LYS A 11 -20.59 1.23 27.99
C LYS A 11 -20.37 -0.24 27.64
N LYS A 12 -21.40 -1.08 27.83
CA LYS A 12 -21.35 -2.48 27.36
C LYS A 12 -21.28 -2.54 25.84
N GLN A 13 -22.10 -1.74 25.14
CA GLN A 13 -22.11 -1.67 23.69
C GLN A 13 -20.77 -1.15 23.13
N ASP A 14 -20.19 -0.15 23.76
CA ASP A 14 -18.86 0.36 23.38
C ASP A 14 -17.78 -0.70 23.53
N LEU A 15 -17.78 -1.45 24.61
CA LEU A 15 -16.83 -2.56 24.81
C LEU A 15 -17.02 -3.68 23.79
N LEU A 16 -18.25 -4.04 23.45
CA LEU A 16 -18.55 -5.01 22.39
C LEU A 16 -18.05 -4.51 21.04
N ASN A 17 -18.30 -3.26 20.72
CA ASN A 17 -17.80 -2.64 19.46
C ASN A 17 -16.28 -2.66 19.41
N GLN A 18 -15.59 -2.38 20.54
CA GLN A 18 -14.12 -2.46 20.62
C GLN A 18 -13.62 -3.89 20.47
N MET A 19 -14.31 -4.90 21.03
CA MET A 19 -13.95 -6.31 20.87
C MET A 19 -14.06 -6.79 19.42
N TRP A 20 -15.04 -6.29 18.68
CA TRP A 20 -15.27 -6.67 17.28
C TRP A 20 -14.47 -5.83 16.29
N ARG A 21 -13.85 -4.75 16.75
CA ARG A 21 -13.03 -3.90 15.89
C ARG A 21 -11.74 -4.63 15.52
N ASN A 22 -11.50 -4.74 14.21
CA ASN A 22 -10.26 -5.24 13.66
C ASN A 22 -9.47 -4.08 13.05
N PRO A 23 -8.40 -3.58 13.70
CA PRO A 23 -7.64 -2.44 13.16
C PRO A 23 -7.09 -2.64 11.76
N CYS A 24 -6.82 -3.91 11.37
CA CYS A 24 -6.34 -4.20 10.02
C CYS A 24 -7.39 -3.95 8.93
N LEU A 25 -8.68 -3.94 9.30
CA LEU A 25 -9.80 -3.78 8.38
C LEU A 25 -10.52 -2.45 8.56
N ASN A 26 -10.74 -2.06 9.82
CA ASN A 26 -11.63 -0.95 10.16
C ASN A 26 -10.90 0.39 10.21
N ASP A 27 -9.58 0.38 10.38
CA ASP A 27 -8.78 1.59 10.54
C ASP A 27 -7.96 1.88 9.28
N THR A 28 -7.85 3.16 8.96
CA THR A 28 -6.97 3.67 7.92
C THR A 28 -5.82 4.44 8.52
N TYR A 29 -4.68 4.41 7.86
CA TYR A 29 -3.46 5.09 8.30
C TYR A 29 -2.65 5.55 7.10
N GLU A 30 -1.75 6.50 7.28
CA GLU A 30 -0.74 6.86 6.30
C GLU A 30 0.30 5.74 6.23
N PRO A 31 0.45 5.01 5.11
CA PRO A 31 1.31 3.83 5.04
C PRO A 31 2.80 4.15 5.13
N GLY A 32 3.18 5.39 4.91
CA GLY A 32 4.58 5.80 4.93
C GLY A 32 5.42 5.02 3.91
N SER A 33 6.68 4.74 4.27
CA SER A 33 7.67 4.16 3.35
C SER A 33 7.32 2.79 2.79
N THR A 34 6.43 2.03 3.39
CA THR A 34 5.96 0.76 2.82
C THR A 34 5.21 0.95 1.51
N PHE A 35 4.61 2.13 1.32
CA PHE A 35 3.93 2.50 0.08
C PHE A 35 4.87 2.73 -1.12
N LYS A 36 6.15 2.98 -0.87
CA LYS A 36 7.17 3.13 -1.92
C LYS A 36 7.26 1.91 -2.85
N ILE A 37 6.87 0.72 -2.36
CA ILE A 37 6.77 -0.49 -3.18
C ILE A 37 5.79 -0.29 -4.33
N ILE A 38 4.69 0.40 -4.08
CA ILE A 38 3.66 0.68 -5.09
C ILE A 38 4.17 1.71 -6.11
N THR A 39 4.78 2.79 -5.64
CA THR A 39 5.42 3.80 -6.50
C THR A 39 6.54 3.20 -7.35
N MET A 40 7.35 2.32 -6.77
CA MET A 40 8.39 1.55 -7.47
C MET A 40 7.79 0.71 -8.59
N ALA A 41 6.78 -0.11 -8.28
CA ALA A 41 6.14 -0.97 -9.25
C ALA A 41 5.51 -0.18 -10.41
N ALA A 42 4.84 0.92 -10.11
CA ALA A 42 4.25 1.82 -11.12
C ALA A 42 5.33 2.47 -11.99
N GLY A 43 6.38 3.01 -11.39
CA GLY A 43 7.49 3.66 -12.09
C GLY A 43 8.25 2.72 -13.02
N LEU A 44 8.50 1.49 -12.59
CA LEU A 44 9.13 0.44 -13.40
C LEU A 44 8.20 -0.02 -14.53
N ALA A 45 6.92 -0.20 -14.25
CA ALA A 45 5.94 -0.65 -15.24
C ALA A 45 5.72 0.39 -16.35
N GLU A 46 5.71 1.68 -16.03
CA GLU A 46 5.60 2.77 -17.02
C GLU A 46 6.94 3.08 -17.71
N GLY A 47 8.06 2.54 -17.19
CA GLY A 47 9.39 2.77 -17.76
C GLY A 47 9.96 4.16 -17.46
N VAL A 48 9.41 4.89 -16.48
CA VAL A 48 9.92 6.21 -16.07
C VAL A 48 11.13 6.13 -15.16
N VAL A 49 11.47 4.93 -14.70
CA VAL A 49 12.66 4.63 -13.90
C VAL A 49 13.22 3.25 -14.25
N SER A 50 14.54 3.12 -14.19
CA SER A 50 15.29 1.87 -14.32
C SER A 50 16.21 1.65 -13.12
N LEU A 51 16.73 0.42 -12.95
CA LEU A 51 17.63 0.06 -11.82
C LEU A 51 18.86 0.97 -11.73
N ASN A 52 19.37 1.38 -12.88
CA ASN A 52 20.63 2.14 -13.00
C ASN A 52 20.43 3.66 -13.07
N ASP A 53 19.19 4.14 -13.03
CA ASP A 53 18.94 5.57 -12.99
C ASP A 53 19.64 6.21 -11.79
N SER A 54 20.31 7.33 -12.04
CA SER A 54 21.07 8.05 -11.03
C SER A 54 20.23 9.15 -10.39
N PHE A 55 20.33 9.24 -9.07
CA PHE A 55 19.64 10.23 -8.25
C PHE A 55 20.62 10.90 -7.30
N TYR A 56 20.27 12.10 -6.85
CA TYR A 56 21.02 12.80 -5.81
C TYR A 56 20.08 13.26 -4.69
N CYS A 57 20.43 12.92 -3.46
CA CYS A 57 19.67 13.30 -2.27
C CYS A 57 20.48 14.24 -1.37
N PRO A 58 20.17 15.55 -1.34
CA PRO A 58 20.79 16.51 -0.43
C PRO A 58 20.12 16.55 0.95
N GLY A 59 19.23 15.60 1.27
CA GLY A 59 18.44 15.58 2.49
C GLY A 59 17.02 16.15 2.33
N TYR A 60 16.66 16.63 1.14
CA TYR A 60 15.33 17.13 0.78
C TYR A 60 15.13 17.16 -0.74
N LYS A 61 13.88 17.32 -1.16
CA LYS A 61 13.48 17.69 -2.54
C LYS A 61 12.64 18.98 -2.45
N LEU A 62 12.93 19.92 -3.33
CA LEU A 62 12.07 21.09 -3.53
C LEU A 62 11.01 20.72 -4.56
N VAL A 63 9.74 20.90 -4.20
CA VAL A 63 8.58 20.71 -5.06
C VAL A 63 7.76 22.00 -4.96
N GLU A 64 7.62 22.71 -6.06
CA GLU A 64 7.13 24.08 -6.04
C GLU A 64 7.89 24.94 -5.01
N ASP A 65 7.20 25.54 -4.05
CA ASP A 65 7.77 26.32 -2.95
C ASP A 65 8.02 25.48 -1.67
N ARG A 66 7.71 24.17 -1.68
CA ARG A 66 7.77 23.29 -0.53
C ARG A 66 9.07 22.47 -0.48
N ARG A 67 9.73 22.52 0.67
CA ARG A 67 10.89 21.67 0.95
C ARG A 67 10.45 20.40 1.66
N ILE A 68 10.38 19.29 0.94
CA ILE A 68 10.00 17.98 1.47
C ILE A 68 11.27 17.23 1.88
N HIS A 69 11.36 16.87 3.14
CA HIS A 69 12.59 16.32 3.70
C HIS A 69 12.70 14.80 3.56
N CYS A 70 13.93 14.33 3.39
CA CYS A 70 14.30 12.95 3.61
C CYS A 70 14.35 12.63 5.12
N ALA A 71 14.17 11.36 5.50
CA ALA A 71 14.42 10.89 6.86
C ALA A 71 15.88 11.17 7.28
N ASN A 72 16.84 10.91 6.37
CA ASN A 72 18.22 11.36 6.53
C ASN A 72 18.35 12.83 6.11
N ARG A 73 18.36 13.74 7.07
CA ARG A 73 18.46 15.18 6.86
C ARG A 73 19.81 15.64 6.28
N ARG A 74 20.87 14.80 6.41
CA ARG A 74 22.19 15.06 5.82
C ARG A 74 22.22 14.68 4.35
N GLY A 75 21.23 13.93 3.87
CA GLY A 75 21.15 13.38 2.52
C GLY A 75 21.89 12.06 2.38
N HIS A 76 21.58 11.36 1.29
CA HIS A 76 22.25 10.11 0.93
C HIS A 76 23.30 10.33 -0.18
N GLY A 77 23.41 11.56 -0.71
CA GLY A 77 24.30 11.87 -1.82
C GLY A 77 23.87 11.23 -3.14
N ALA A 78 24.85 10.91 -3.98
CA ALA A 78 24.64 10.23 -5.25
C ALA A 78 24.35 8.74 -5.03
N GLN A 79 23.31 8.23 -5.68
CA GLN A 79 22.86 6.84 -5.57
C GLN A 79 22.07 6.43 -6.82
N ASN A 80 22.07 5.14 -7.15
CA ASN A 80 21.16 4.60 -8.16
C ASN A 80 19.78 4.32 -7.55
N PHE A 81 18.82 3.85 -8.38
CA PHE A 81 17.47 3.59 -7.92
C PHE A 81 17.41 2.49 -6.85
N VAL A 82 18.14 1.39 -7.02
CA VAL A 82 18.22 0.30 -6.04
C VAL A 82 18.68 0.82 -4.69
N LYS A 83 19.79 1.57 -4.66
CA LYS A 83 20.31 2.18 -3.42
C LYS A 83 19.36 3.22 -2.84
N GLY A 84 18.61 3.91 -3.67
CA GLY A 84 17.53 4.81 -3.23
C GLY A 84 16.40 4.08 -2.52
N ALA A 85 16.06 2.86 -2.95
CA ALA A 85 15.09 1.99 -2.30
C ALA A 85 15.64 1.43 -0.97
N GLU A 86 16.87 0.88 -0.95
CA GLU A 86 17.55 0.42 0.26
C GLU A 86 17.59 1.51 1.35
N ASN A 87 17.95 2.72 0.97
CA ASN A 87 17.98 3.89 1.87
C ASN A 87 16.61 4.43 2.21
N SER A 88 15.53 3.88 1.66
CA SER A 88 14.17 4.45 1.78
C SER A 88 14.13 5.96 1.52
N CYS A 89 14.82 6.40 0.48
CA CYS A 89 15.10 7.81 0.20
C CYS A 89 13.87 8.56 -0.35
N ASN A 90 13.24 9.46 0.42
CA ASN A 90 12.08 10.22 -0.03
C ASN A 90 12.33 11.00 -1.34
N PRO A 91 13.44 11.78 -1.51
CA PRO A 91 13.72 12.48 -2.77
C PRO A 91 13.71 11.61 -4.03
N VAL A 92 14.17 10.36 -3.94
CA VAL A 92 14.14 9.40 -5.05
C VAL A 92 12.69 9.06 -5.43
N PHE A 93 11.88 8.71 -4.45
CA PHE A 93 10.49 8.33 -4.71
C PHE A 93 9.59 9.50 -5.10
N ILE A 94 9.87 10.70 -4.59
CA ILE A 94 9.24 11.94 -5.07
C ILE A 94 9.55 12.14 -6.56
N GLU A 95 10.82 12.00 -6.96
CA GLU A 95 11.22 12.12 -8.36
C GLU A 95 10.51 11.11 -9.25
N VAL A 96 10.41 9.85 -8.82
CA VAL A 96 9.68 8.82 -9.58
C VAL A 96 8.20 9.16 -9.70
N GLY A 97 7.55 9.60 -8.62
CA GLY A 97 6.15 10.01 -8.67
C GLY A 97 5.90 11.21 -9.59
N LEU A 98 6.78 12.21 -9.55
CA LEU A 98 6.68 13.38 -10.45
C LEU A 98 6.92 13.01 -11.91
N ARG A 99 7.82 12.05 -12.21
CA ARG A 99 8.01 11.51 -13.57
C ARG A 99 6.79 10.74 -14.08
N LEU A 100 6.07 10.04 -13.19
CA LEU A 100 4.80 9.40 -13.54
C LEU A 100 3.73 10.44 -13.88
N GLY A 101 3.67 11.51 -13.10
CA GLY A 101 2.60 12.49 -13.16
C GLY A 101 1.27 11.98 -12.58
N THR A 102 0.35 12.90 -12.33
CA THR A 102 -0.90 12.63 -11.62
C THR A 102 -1.77 11.59 -12.33
N ASP A 103 -2.01 11.77 -13.63
CA ASP A 103 -2.91 10.89 -14.41
C ASP A 103 -2.45 9.43 -14.39
N LYS A 104 -1.15 9.20 -14.65
CA LYS A 104 -0.58 7.85 -14.62
C LYS A 104 -0.57 7.26 -13.21
N TYR A 105 -0.28 8.09 -12.21
CA TYR A 105 -0.31 7.66 -10.82
C TYR A 105 -1.70 7.15 -10.42
N TYR A 106 -2.77 7.88 -10.76
CA TYR A 106 -4.15 7.43 -10.54
C TYR A 106 -4.53 6.20 -11.36
N GLN A 107 -4.04 6.10 -12.60
CA GLN A 107 -4.24 4.90 -13.41
C GLN A 107 -3.70 3.65 -12.69
N TYR A 108 -2.48 3.72 -12.14
CA TYR A 108 -1.89 2.62 -11.37
C TYR A 108 -2.59 2.39 -10.03
N PHE A 109 -3.06 3.43 -9.36
CA PHE A 109 -3.89 3.29 -8.16
C PHE A 109 -5.12 2.42 -8.41
N ARG A 110 -5.84 2.70 -9.50
CA ARG A 110 -7.00 1.90 -9.92
C ARG A 110 -6.58 0.49 -10.37
N GLN A 111 -5.53 0.39 -11.17
CA GLN A 111 -5.04 -0.89 -11.69
C GLN A 111 -4.61 -1.85 -10.56
N PHE A 112 -3.96 -1.33 -9.52
CA PHE A 112 -3.51 -2.11 -8.37
C PHE A 112 -4.61 -2.32 -7.31
N GLY A 113 -5.82 -1.83 -7.57
CA GLY A 113 -6.99 -2.01 -6.72
C GLY A 113 -6.99 -1.16 -5.45
N LEU A 114 -6.12 -0.13 -5.34
CA LEU A 114 -5.97 0.67 -4.13
C LEU A 114 -7.21 1.51 -3.79
N MET A 115 -8.06 1.80 -4.77
CA MET A 115 -9.30 2.57 -4.59
C MET A 115 -10.51 1.69 -4.24
N GLU A 116 -10.35 0.37 -4.25
CA GLU A 116 -11.41 -0.61 -4.01
C GLU A 116 -11.19 -1.32 -2.67
N LYS A 117 -12.25 -1.88 -2.09
CA LYS A 117 -12.12 -2.83 -0.98
C LYS A 117 -11.48 -4.13 -1.46
N THR A 118 -10.79 -4.84 -0.56
CA THR A 118 -10.11 -6.10 -0.93
C THR A 118 -11.08 -7.21 -1.29
N GLY A 119 -12.31 -7.14 -0.81
CA GLY A 119 -13.29 -8.21 -0.94
C GLY A 119 -13.07 -9.34 0.07
N ILE A 120 -12.32 -9.07 1.16
CA ILE A 120 -12.18 -10.02 2.26
C ILE A 120 -13.54 -10.42 2.82
N ASP A 121 -13.69 -11.66 3.21
CA ASP A 121 -14.91 -12.27 3.75
C ASP A 121 -15.22 -11.87 5.21
N LEU A 122 -14.66 -10.76 5.66
CA LEU A 122 -14.93 -10.15 6.97
C LEU A 122 -15.66 -8.81 6.82
N PRO A 123 -16.59 -8.48 7.74
CA PRO A 123 -17.32 -7.22 7.68
C PRO A 123 -16.48 -6.01 8.13
N GLY A 124 -16.88 -4.82 7.68
CA GLY A 124 -16.38 -3.57 8.21
C GLY A 124 -15.09 -3.05 7.56
N GLU A 125 -14.65 -3.59 6.41
CA GLU A 125 -13.48 -3.06 5.71
C GLU A 125 -13.71 -1.58 5.34
N ALA A 126 -12.81 -0.69 5.80
CA ALA A 126 -12.81 0.72 5.45
C ALA A 126 -12.24 0.94 4.05
N GLY A 127 -12.70 2.00 3.38
CA GLY A 127 -12.18 2.41 2.07
C GLY A 127 -10.91 3.24 2.19
N THR A 128 -10.14 3.32 1.11
CA THR A 128 -9.02 4.25 0.96
C THR A 128 -9.52 5.69 0.96
N ILE A 129 -8.85 6.59 1.70
CA ILE A 129 -9.09 8.02 1.70
C ILE A 129 -7.97 8.67 0.89
N MET A 130 -8.29 9.17 -0.29
CA MET A 130 -7.34 9.74 -1.24
C MET A 130 -7.84 11.10 -1.73
N HIS A 131 -6.93 11.98 -2.12
CA HIS A 131 -7.27 13.19 -2.86
C HIS A 131 -8.10 12.86 -4.10
N GLN A 132 -8.95 13.78 -4.53
CA GLN A 132 -9.57 13.68 -5.84
C GLN A 132 -8.52 13.98 -6.92
N GLU A 133 -8.61 13.32 -8.07
CA GLU A 133 -7.62 13.41 -9.14
C GLU A 133 -7.41 14.86 -9.61
N GLU A 134 -8.50 15.62 -9.73
CA GLU A 134 -8.49 17.03 -10.09
C GLU A 134 -7.87 17.96 -9.06
N ASN A 135 -7.73 17.50 -7.82
CA ASN A 135 -7.17 18.27 -6.70
C ASN A 135 -5.74 17.83 -6.32
N MET A 136 -5.16 16.87 -7.06
CA MET A 136 -3.80 16.39 -6.81
C MET A 136 -2.80 17.23 -7.59
N GLY A 137 -2.22 18.24 -6.91
CA GLY A 137 -1.07 19.01 -7.41
C GLY A 137 0.26 18.25 -7.26
N GLU A 138 1.35 18.89 -7.67
CA GLU A 138 2.70 18.28 -7.57
C GLU A 138 3.11 18.00 -6.13
N VAL A 139 2.71 18.84 -5.17
CA VAL A 139 3.05 18.66 -3.75
C VAL A 139 2.32 17.44 -3.17
N GLU A 140 1.02 17.29 -3.46
CA GLU A 140 0.23 16.13 -3.04
C GLU A 140 0.81 14.86 -3.68
N LEU A 141 1.08 14.86 -4.97
CA LEU A 141 1.69 13.74 -5.69
C LEU A 141 3.04 13.36 -5.08
N ALA A 142 3.87 14.35 -4.75
CA ALA A 142 5.16 14.13 -4.11
C ALA A 142 5.02 13.44 -2.76
N THR A 143 4.06 13.86 -1.91
CA THR A 143 3.85 13.25 -0.58
C THR A 143 3.23 11.86 -0.67
N VAL A 144 2.27 11.66 -1.57
CA VAL A 144 1.67 10.36 -1.86
C VAL A 144 2.72 9.35 -2.34
N SER A 145 3.71 9.79 -3.13
CA SER A 145 4.76 8.91 -3.68
C SER A 145 5.60 8.17 -2.64
N PHE A 146 5.64 8.67 -1.40
CA PHE A 146 6.30 7.98 -0.28
C PHE A 146 5.35 7.64 0.88
N GLY A 147 4.03 7.66 0.62
CA GLY A 147 3.01 7.11 1.51
C GLY A 147 2.47 8.07 2.55
N GLN A 148 2.44 9.38 2.28
CA GLN A 148 1.85 10.40 3.14
C GLN A 148 0.71 11.14 2.43
N SER A 149 -0.09 11.89 3.20
CA SER A 149 -1.25 12.70 2.77
C SER A 149 -2.45 11.92 2.20
N PHE A 150 -2.51 10.62 2.43
CA PHE A 150 -3.67 9.77 2.16
C PHE A 150 -3.72 8.63 3.18
N GLN A 151 -4.84 7.90 3.23
CA GLN A 151 -4.98 6.81 4.19
C GLN A 151 -5.50 5.54 3.51
N ILE A 152 -4.99 4.39 3.96
CA ILE A 152 -5.30 3.05 3.44
C ILE A 152 -5.38 2.07 4.61
N THR A 153 -6.18 1.02 4.49
CA THR A 153 -6.20 -0.05 5.51
C THR A 153 -4.95 -0.93 5.42
N PRO A 154 -4.47 -1.49 6.55
CA PRO A 154 -3.37 -2.47 6.52
C PRO A 154 -3.63 -3.65 5.58
N ILE A 155 -4.86 -4.17 5.57
CA ILE A 155 -5.21 -5.30 4.69
C ILE A 155 -5.13 -4.93 3.21
N ARG A 156 -5.58 -3.71 2.82
CA ARG A 156 -5.49 -3.26 1.43
C ARG A 156 -4.04 -3.13 0.98
N LEU A 157 -3.19 -2.54 1.82
CA LEU A 157 -1.76 -2.43 1.53
C LEU A 157 -1.11 -3.82 1.37
N ALA A 158 -1.35 -4.72 2.34
CA ALA A 158 -0.80 -6.08 2.31
C ALA A 158 -1.26 -6.85 1.07
N ALA A 159 -2.55 -6.81 0.73
CA ALA A 159 -3.10 -7.47 -0.46
C ALA A 159 -2.49 -6.91 -1.75
N THR A 160 -2.32 -5.59 -1.84
CA THR A 160 -1.70 -4.96 -3.02
C THR A 160 -0.23 -5.35 -3.15
N VAL A 161 0.57 -5.23 -2.08
CA VAL A 161 2.00 -5.60 -2.11
C VAL A 161 2.16 -7.09 -2.46
N SER A 162 1.38 -7.98 -1.83
CA SER A 162 1.38 -9.41 -2.16
C SER A 162 1.07 -9.65 -3.63
N SER A 163 0.12 -8.91 -4.21
CA SER A 163 -0.25 -9.00 -5.61
C SER A 163 0.86 -8.51 -6.55
N LEU A 164 1.64 -7.52 -6.14
CA LEU A 164 2.77 -6.99 -6.92
C LEU A 164 3.95 -7.95 -6.96
N ILE A 165 4.18 -8.73 -5.90
CA ILE A 165 5.36 -9.62 -5.77
C ILE A 165 5.08 -11.10 -6.11
N ASN A 166 3.83 -11.51 -6.33
CA ASN A 166 3.45 -12.89 -6.66
C ASN A 166 3.46 -13.20 -8.17
N GLY A 167 4.11 -12.35 -8.95
CA GLY A 167 4.05 -12.38 -10.41
C GLY A 167 3.03 -11.40 -10.98
N GLY A 168 2.42 -10.54 -10.16
CA GLY A 168 1.51 -9.47 -10.60
C GLY A 168 0.06 -9.89 -10.76
N THR A 169 -0.41 -10.87 -10.01
CA THR A 169 -1.82 -11.29 -10.01
C THR A 169 -2.51 -10.82 -8.73
N GLN A 170 -3.60 -10.09 -8.88
CA GLN A 170 -4.38 -9.59 -7.74
C GLN A 170 -4.87 -10.75 -6.89
N ILE A 171 -4.73 -10.62 -5.56
CA ILE A 171 -5.26 -11.60 -4.60
C ILE A 171 -6.50 -11.03 -3.90
N THR A 172 -7.41 -11.93 -3.52
CA THR A 172 -8.50 -11.65 -2.60
C THR A 172 -8.19 -12.32 -1.27
N PRO A 173 -7.84 -11.55 -0.21
CA PRO A 173 -7.61 -12.13 1.11
C PRO A 173 -8.91 -12.75 1.64
N HIS A 174 -8.82 -13.88 2.36
CA HIS A 174 -9.96 -14.57 2.91
C HIS A 174 -9.57 -15.43 4.12
N PHE A 175 -10.53 -15.72 4.98
CA PHE A 175 -10.40 -16.60 6.13
C PHE A 175 -11.14 -17.93 5.93
N GLY A 176 -12.34 -17.87 5.35
CA GLY A 176 -13.13 -19.06 5.09
C GLY A 176 -12.53 -19.89 3.98
N VAL A 177 -12.46 -21.21 4.14
CA VAL A 177 -12.02 -22.15 3.08
C VAL A 177 -13.11 -23.16 2.74
N ALA A 178 -13.93 -23.53 3.72
CA ALA A 178 -15.04 -24.46 3.53
C ALA A 178 -16.09 -24.30 4.64
N ILE A 179 -17.29 -24.75 4.34
CA ILE A 179 -18.36 -24.97 5.30
C ILE A 179 -18.42 -26.49 5.52
N GLU A 180 -18.32 -26.92 6.77
CA GLU A 180 -18.36 -28.32 7.15
C GLU A 180 -19.61 -28.60 8.00
N SER A 181 -20.12 -29.81 7.92
CA SER A 181 -21.19 -30.33 8.77
C SER A 181 -20.62 -30.70 10.14
N SER A 182 -21.51 -31.00 11.10
CA SER A 182 -21.12 -31.37 12.49
C SER A 182 -20.29 -32.65 12.60
N ASP A 183 -20.32 -33.51 11.59
CA ASP A 183 -19.56 -34.75 11.46
C ASP A 183 -18.24 -34.57 10.66
N GLY A 184 -17.91 -33.34 10.27
CA GLY A 184 -16.66 -32.99 9.59
C GLY A 184 -16.65 -33.19 8.08
N GLU A 185 -17.82 -33.47 7.47
CA GLU A 185 -17.92 -33.54 6.02
C GLU A 185 -18.04 -32.15 5.41
N THR A 186 -17.28 -31.89 4.32
CA THR A 186 -17.37 -30.62 3.61
C THR A 186 -18.71 -30.49 2.88
N VAL A 187 -19.54 -29.58 3.34
CA VAL A 187 -20.83 -29.26 2.72
C VAL A 187 -20.64 -28.36 1.52
N LYS A 188 -19.69 -27.40 1.60
CA LYS A 188 -19.40 -26.43 0.52
C LYS A 188 -17.97 -25.95 0.63
N ALA A 189 -17.18 -26.14 -0.39
CA ALA A 189 -15.92 -25.40 -0.56
C ALA A 189 -16.23 -23.95 -0.93
N LEU A 190 -15.50 -23.01 -0.34
CA LEU A 190 -15.60 -21.59 -0.68
C LEU A 190 -14.59 -21.28 -1.78
N GLU A 191 -15.07 -20.73 -2.87
CA GLU A 191 -14.23 -20.36 -4.01
C GLU A 191 -14.07 -18.85 -4.05
N TYR A 192 -12.84 -18.39 -4.23
CA TYR A 192 -12.50 -16.99 -4.42
C TYR A 192 -11.99 -16.78 -5.85
N SER A 193 -12.32 -15.63 -6.44
CA SER A 193 -11.95 -15.36 -7.82
C SER A 193 -10.44 -15.42 -8.02
N ASN A 194 -9.98 -16.12 -9.05
CA ASN A 194 -8.64 -15.94 -9.57
C ASN A 194 -8.48 -14.49 -10.01
N GLY A 195 -7.58 -13.78 -9.34
CA GLY A 195 -7.42 -12.35 -9.54
C GLY A 195 -7.00 -11.97 -10.96
N ARG A 196 -7.31 -10.74 -11.34
CA ARG A 196 -6.85 -10.17 -12.61
C ARG A 196 -5.34 -9.93 -12.59
N LYS A 197 -4.71 -9.96 -13.76
CA LYS A 197 -3.32 -9.53 -13.92
C LYS A 197 -3.25 -8.01 -13.79
N ILE A 198 -2.46 -7.53 -12.83
CA ILE A 198 -2.31 -6.10 -12.53
C ILE A 198 -0.89 -5.57 -12.79
N LEU A 199 0.09 -6.47 -12.94
CA LEU A 199 1.48 -6.13 -13.21
C LEU A 199 2.13 -7.20 -14.08
N ASP A 200 3.06 -6.82 -14.95
CA ASP A 200 3.86 -7.77 -15.71
C ASP A 200 4.75 -8.61 -14.79
N GLY A 201 4.94 -9.89 -15.13
CA GLY A 201 5.74 -10.81 -14.30
C GLY A 201 7.20 -10.41 -14.16
N LYS A 202 7.81 -9.85 -15.22
CA LYS A 202 9.20 -9.38 -15.19
C LYS A 202 9.35 -8.17 -14.27
N ILE A 203 8.36 -7.26 -14.27
CA ILE A 203 8.36 -6.13 -13.35
C ILE A 203 8.20 -6.61 -11.91
N SER A 204 7.30 -7.59 -11.68
CA SER A 204 7.15 -8.23 -10.36
C SER A 204 8.47 -8.84 -9.86
N GLU A 205 9.22 -9.55 -10.72
CA GLU A 205 10.55 -10.09 -10.40
C GLU A 205 11.54 -8.97 -10.07
N THR A 206 11.53 -7.88 -10.83
CA THR A 206 12.39 -6.72 -10.58
C THR A 206 12.06 -6.06 -9.23
N VAL A 207 10.78 -5.92 -8.90
CA VAL A 207 10.35 -5.39 -7.58
C VAL A 207 10.84 -6.30 -6.46
N ARG A 208 10.70 -7.63 -6.58
CA ARG A 208 11.22 -8.58 -5.58
C ARG A 208 12.73 -8.45 -5.41
N TYR A 209 13.48 -8.41 -6.52
CA TYR A 209 14.92 -8.22 -6.48
C TYR A 209 15.32 -6.97 -5.68
N ILE A 210 14.67 -5.82 -5.92
CA ILE A 210 14.96 -4.58 -5.18
C ILE A 210 14.63 -4.76 -3.68
N LEU A 211 13.52 -5.42 -3.36
CA LEU A 211 13.11 -5.65 -1.97
C LEU A 211 14.07 -6.60 -1.23
N GLU A 212 14.66 -7.58 -1.92
CA GLU A 212 15.71 -8.44 -1.38
C GLU A 212 16.92 -7.60 -0.97
N GLN A 213 17.35 -6.65 -1.81
CA GLN A 213 18.48 -5.74 -1.49
C GLN A 213 18.20 -4.81 -0.29
N VAL A 214 16.91 -4.55 0.04
CA VAL A 214 16.55 -3.73 1.21
C VAL A 214 16.79 -4.47 2.52
N VAL A 215 16.74 -5.81 2.53
CA VAL A 215 16.82 -6.64 3.75
C VAL A 215 18.15 -7.38 3.92
N GLU A 216 19.02 -7.34 2.91
CA GLU A 216 20.41 -7.83 2.98
C GLU A 216 21.32 -6.81 3.67
#